data_d3ab5a9be6a4af8d3362d34c2f7b8fb5
#
_entry.id   d3ab5a9be6a4af8d3362d34c2f7b8fb5
#
_cell.length_a   1.000
_cell.length_b   1.000
_cell.length_c   1.000
_cell.angle_alpha   90.00
_cell.angle_beta   90.00
_cell.angle_gamma   90.00
#
_symmetry.space_group_name_H-M   'P 1'
#
loop_
_entity.id
_entity.type
_entity.pdbx_description
1 polymer ?
#
loop_
_entity_poly.entity_id
_entity_poly.type
_entity_poly.pdbx_seq_one_letter_code
_entity_poly.pdbx_strand_id
1 'polypeptide(L)'
;MYKILIKIILLVCPLIFFSNSSFAISLSELQTVSQFVNVGSKNDGDAYLNVESIQSIRYNPPYYSLKYTTYYVNYNEGYILETEEISNYNYNYSYEMLIKNNKFSSIKTFDAFKSEIIKLKYQNSGIEGGHRIKKVYNLDGMLIEDLSSIYNGYESKQIQFFTIGYDLAAEAFYKAYQLRF
;
A
#
# COMPACT_ATOMS: atom_id res chain seq x y z
N MET A 1 47.98 -30.88 -9.40
CA MET A 1 46.95 -30.15 -10.19
C MET A 1 45.52 -30.46 -9.77
N TYR A 2 45.09 -31.68 -9.59
CA TYR A 2 43.71 -32.05 -9.23
C TYR A 2 43.17 -31.42 -7.94
N LYS A 3 44.02 -31.32 -6.88
CA LYS A 3 43.58 -30.74 -5.59
C LYS A 3 43.26 -29.24 -5.65
N ILE A 4 43.85 -28.50 -6.61
CA ILE A 4 43.59 -27.07 -6.79
C ILE A 4 42.28 -26.89 -7.58
N LEU A 5 42.04 -27.75 -8.58
CA LEU A 5 40.81 -27.72 -9.38
C LEU A 5 39.55 -27.97 -8.51
N ILE A 6 39.62 -28.96 -7.60
CA ILE A 6 38.50 -29.26 -6.67
C ILE A 6 38.24 -28.12 -5.71
N LYS A 7 39.26 -27.40 -5.23
CA LYS A 7 39.07 -26.22 -4.38
C LYS A 7 38.42 -25.03 -5.10
N ILE A 8 38.74 -24.85 -6.38
CA ILE A 8 38.12 -23.78 -7.20
C ILE A 8 36.65 -24.12 -7.48
N ILE A 9 36.30 -25.36 -7.77
CA ILE A 9 34.92 -25.81 -7.99
C ILE A 9 34.09 -25.68 -6.72
N LEU A 10 34.64 -25.97 -5.53
CA LEU A 10 33.96 -25.80 -4.24
C LEU A 10 33.79 -24.35 -3.82
N LEU A 11 34.61 -23.41 -4.32
CA LEU A 11 34.50 -21.98 -4.03
C LEU A 11 33.53 -21.26 -4.99
N VAL A 12 33.34 -21.78 -6.19
CA VAL A 12 32.44 -21.18 -7.20
C VAL A 12 31.00 -21.71 -7.06
N CYS A 13 30.82 -22.93 -6.55
CA CYS A 13 29.50 -23.55 -6.36
C CYS A 13 28.54 -22.73 -5.45
N PRO A 14 28.98 -22.13 -4.32
CA PRO A 14 28.07 -21.33 -3.50
C PRO A 14 27.74 -19.93 -4.12
N LEU A 15 28.50 -19.45 -5.09
CA LEU A 15 28.25 -18.17 -5.75
C LEU A 15 27.17 -18.27 -6.85
N ILE A 16 26.86 -19.47 -7.31
CA ILE A 16 25.84 -19.68 -8.37
C ILE A 16 24.43 -19.80 -7.78
N PHE A 17 24.30 -20.06 -6.46
CA PHE A 17 23.00 -20.15 -5.78
C PHE A 17 22.44 -18.82 -5.23
N PHE A 18 23.20 -17.72 -5.34
CA PHE A 18 22.63 -16.39 -5.21
C PHE A 18 22.09 -15.90 -6.57
N SER A 19 21.33 -16.74 -7.27
CA SER A 19 20.44 -16.24 -8.29
C SER A 19 19.49 -15.29 -7.56
N ASN A 20 19.55 -14.01 -7.93
CA ASN A 20 18.56 -13.01 -7.57
C ASN A 20 17.19 -13.63 -7.81
N SER A 21 16.58 -14.19 -6.75
CA SER A 21 15.17 -14.42 -6.75
C SER A 21 14.58 -13.01 -6.89
N SER A 22 14.23 -12.65 -8.08
CA SER A 22 13.26 -11.60 -8.34
C SER A 22 12.13 -11.94 -7.38
N PHE A 23 11.96 -11.15 -6.32
CA PHE A 23 10.90 -11.37 -5.34
C PHE A 23 9.59 -11.27 -6.10
N ALA A 24 9.14 -12.42 -6.57
CA ALA A 24 7.82 -12.62 -7.10
C ALA A 24 6.88 -12.60 -5.89
N ILE A 25 5.81 -11.84 -5.94
CA ILE A 25 4.81 -11.79 -4.87
C ILE A 25 3.64 -12.70 -5.26
N SER A 26 3.41 -13.74 -4.48
CA SER A 26 2.29 -14.66 -4.65
C SER A 26 1.12 -14.32 -3.72
N LEU A 27 -0.07 -14.81 -4.06
CA LEU A 27 -1.24 -14.68 -3.19
C LEU A 27 -0.99 -15.30 -1.81
N SER A 28 -0.31 -16.46 -1.77
CA SER A 28 0.04 -17.11 -0.51
C SER A 28 0.93 -16.25 0.38
N GLU A 29 1.90 -15.54 -0.19
CA GLU A 29 2.76 -14.62 0.56
C GLU A 29 1.98 -13.41 1.07
N LEU A 30 1.12 -12.81 0.25
CA LEU A 30 0.25 -11.69 0.68
C LEU A 30 -0.64 -12.08 1.86
N GLN A 31 -1.09 -13.35 1.91
CA GLN A 31 -1.99 -13.84 2.96
C GLN A 31 -1.28 -14.31 4.23
N THR A 32 -0.01 -14.67 4.17
CA THR A 32 0.68 -15.35 5.28
C THR A 32 1.81 -14.53 5.92
N VAL A 33 2.43 -13.62 5.16
CA VAL A 33 3.56 -12.84 5.65
C VAL A 33 3.08 -11.56 6.32
N SER A 34 3.47 -11.34 7.57
CA SER A 34 2.97 -10.26 8.44
C SER A 34 3.24 -8.82 7.95
N GLN A 35 4.20 -8.65 7.03
CA GLN A 35 4.46 -7.34 6.42
C GLN A 35 3.32 -6.90 5.48
N PHE A 36 2.47 -7.82 5.02
CA PHE A 36 1.34 -7.52 4.16
C PHE A 36 0.05 -7.48 4.98
N VAL A 37 -0.50 -6.29 5.15
CA VAL A 37 -1.75 -6.09 5.87
C VAL A 37 -2.90 -6.03 4.88
N ASN A 38 -3.84 -6.97 5.00
CA ASN A 38 -5.09 -6.89 4.24
C ASN A 38 -5.90 -5.72 4.77
N VAL A 39 -6.15 -4.72 3.93
CA VAL A 39 -6.89 -3.50 4.29
C VAL A 39 -8.33 -3.57 3.82
N GLY A 40 -8.63 -4.38 2.82
CA GLY A 40 -9.99 -4.52 2.34
C GLY A 40 -10.17 -5.70 1.42
N SER A 41 -11.32 -6.36 1.56
CA SER A 41 -11.72 -7.52 0.76
C SER A 41 -13.07 -7.28 0.13
N LYS A 42 -13.20 -7.67 -1.13
CA LYS A 42 -14.44 -7.73 -1.89
C LYS A 42 -14.55 -9.10 -2.56
N ASN A 43 -15.75 -9.43 -3.08
CA ASN A 43 -15.96 -10.73 -3.73
C ASN A 43 -15.02 -11.00 -4.91
N ASP A 44 -14.52 -9.97 -5.54
CA ASP A 44 -13.67 -10.00 -6.74
C ASP A 44 -12.20 -9.73 -6.47
N GLY A 45 -11.81 -9.34 -5.23
CA GLY A 45 -10.41 -9.08 -4.92
C GLY A 45 -10.14 -8.55 -3.52
N ASP A 46 -8.86 -8.51 -3.21
CA ASP A 46 -8.29 -8.01 -1.97
C ASP A 46 -7.30 -6.88 -2.21
N ALA A 47 -7.11 -6.03 -1.21
CA ALA A 47 -6.08 -5.00 -1.20
C ALA A 47 -5.16 -5.14 0.01
N TYR A 48 -3.85 -5.15 -0.24
CA TYR A 48 -2.82 -5.32 0.77
C TYR A 48 -1.88 -4.12 0.79
N LEU A 49 -1.51 -3.69 1.99
CA LEU A 49 -0.45 -2.71 2.24
C LEU A 49 0.82 -3.44 2.65
N ASN A 50 1.95 -3.16 1.98
CA ASN A 50 3.26 -3.56 2.48
C ASN A 50 3.73 -2.54 3.51
N VAL A 51 3.66 -2.87 4.80
CA VAL A 51 4.00 -1.94 5.88
C VAL A 51 5.49 -1.63 5.96
N GLU A 52 6.37 -2.53 5.48
CA GLU A 52 7.81 -2.30 5.46
C GLU A 52 8.25 -1.35 4.35
N SER A 53 7.39 -1.13 3.35
CA SER A 53 7.65 -0.19 2.25
C SER A 53 7.34 1.27 2.58
N ILE A 54 6.73 1.54 3.74
CA ILE A 54 6.27 2.88 4.09
C ILE A 54 7.46 3.81 4.33
N GLN A 55 7.48 4.91 3.58
CA GLN A 55 8.50 5.95 3.65
C GLN A 55 7.84 7.30 3.91
N SER A 56 8.29 8.02 4.94
CA SER A 56 7.86 9.40 5.19
C SER A 56 8.63 10.33 4.26
N ILE A 57 7.95 10.96 3.30
CA ILE A 57 8.52 11.96 2.39
C ILE A 57 8.48 13.34 3.05
N ARG A 58 7.40 13.64 3.77
CA ARG A 58 7.19 14.91 4.45
C ARG A 58 6.60 14.69 5.83
N TYR A 59 7.21 15.32 6.82
CA TYR A 59 6.69 15.41 8.18
C TYR A 59 6.67 16.89 8.61
N ASN A 60 5.54 17.55 8.45
CA ASN A 60 5.35 18.95 8.81
C ASN A 60 3.88 19.16 9.23
N PRO A 61 3.51 18.79 10.48
CA PRO A 61 2.14 18.89 10.96
C PRO A 61 1.51 20.27 10.68
N PRO A 62 0.26 20.33 10.19
CA PRO A 62 -0.66 19.22 9.96
C PRO A 62 -0.50 18.53 8.59
N TYR A 63 0.57 18.80 7.84
CA TYR A 63 0.79 18.28 6.48
C TYR A 63 1.84 17.18 6.50
N TYR A 64 1.51 16.04 5.91
CA TYR A 64 2.36 14.86 5.81
C TYR A 64 2.35 14.31 4.39
N SER A 65 3.37 13.57 4.01
CA SER A 65 3.38 12.81 2.76
C SER A 65 4.06 11.48 2.99
N LEU A 66 3.43 10.41 2.52
CA LEU A 66 3.93 9.05 2.56
C LEU A 66 4.05 8.48 1.15
N LYS A 67 5.03 7.62 0.97
CA LYS A 67 5.17 6.73 -0.17
C LYS A 67 5.17 5.30 0.34
N TYR A 68 4.44 4.39 -0.33
CA TYR A 68 4.32 3.00 0.06
C TYR A 68 3.92 2.12 -1.12
N THR A 69 4.06 0.81 -0.96
CA THR A 69 3.66 -0.19 -1.95
C THR A 69 2.38 -0.88 -1.53
N THR A 70 1.48 -1.05 -2.48
CA THR A 70 0.23 -1.80 -2.31
C THR A 70 0.12 -2.91 -3.34
N TYR A 71 -0.69 -3.93 -3.02
CA TYR A 71 -0.99 -5.03 -3.91
C TYR A 71 -2.50 -5.18 -4.02
N TYR A 72 -3.00 -5.18 -5.26
CA TYR A 72 -4.40 -5.41 -5.56
C TYR A 72 -4.54 -6.77 -6.23
N VAL A 73 -5.23 -7.68 -5.59
CA VAL A 73 -5.54 -9.01 -6.11
C VAL A 73 -6.86 -8.96 -6.85
N ASN A 74 -6.89 -9.42 -8.09
CA ASN A 74 -8.11 -9.65 -8.86
C ASN A 74 -8.31 -11.16 -9.04
N TYR A 75 -9.27 -11.71 -8.31
CA TYR A 75 -9.56 -13.16 -8.34
C TYR A 75 -10.20 -13.61 -9.65
N ASN A 76 -11.02 -12.75 -10.26
CA ASN A 76 -11.74 -13.10 -11.50
C ASN A 76 -10.78 -13.22 -12.68
N GLU A 77 -9.77 -12.36 -12.74
CA GLU A 77 -8.80 -12.32 -13.82
C GLU A 77 -7.47 -13.02 -13.47
N GLY A 78 -7.31 -13.42 -12.20
CA GLY A 78 -6.18 -14.23 -11.75
C GLY A 78 -4.84 -13.49 -11.70
N TYR A 79 -4.83 -12.19 -11.37
CA TYR A 79 -3.60 -11.42 -11.26
C TYR A 79 -3.46 -10.62 -9.97
N ILE A 80 -2.23 -10.18 -9.69
CA ILE A 80 -1.86 -9.27 -8.62
C ILE A 80 -1.19 -8.05 -9.26
N LEU A 81 -1.67 -6.85 -8.95
CA LEU A 81 -1.03 -5.58 -9.32
C LEU A 81 -0.16 -5.09 -8.16
N GLU A 82 1.13 -4.91 -8.38
CA GLU A 82 2.01 -4.17 -7.50
C GLU A 82 1.95 -2.69 -7.87
N THR A 83 1.59 -1.84 -6.91
CA THR A 83 1.41 -0.41 -7.12
C THR A 83 2.26 0.38 -6.14
N GLU A 84 2.92 1.41 -6.62
CA GLU A 84 3.56 2.41 -5.79
C GLU A 84 2.60 3.57 -5.58
N GLU A 85 2.31 3.91 -4.32
CA GLU A 85 1.38 4.96 -3.92
C GLU A 85 2.13 6.14 -3.33
N ILE A 86 1.66 7.36 -3.61
CA ILE A 86 2.04 8.56 -2.87
C ILE A 86 0.76 9.20 -2.34
N SER A 87 0.70 9.42 -1.02
CA SER A 87 -0.42 10.08 -0.36
C SER A 87 0.04 11.31 0.40
N ASN A 88 -0.65 12.43 0.18
CA ASN A 88 -0.48 13.69 0.89
C ASN A 88 -1.66 13.88 1.84
N TYR A 89 -1.37 14.23 3.08
CA TYR A 89 -2.35 14.32 4.16
C TYR A 89 -2.41 15.72 4.72
N ASN A 90 -3.63 16.21 4.96
CA ASN A 90 -3.90 17.35 5.81
C ASN A 90 -4.64 16.86 7.06
N TYR A 91 -3.93 16.68 8.17
CA TYR A 91 -4.44 16.09 9.40
C TYR A 91 -5.62 16.86 10.02
N ASN A 92 -5.81 18.13 9.66
CA ASN A 92 -6.99 18.90 10.09
C ASN A 92 -8.32 18.30 9.59
N TYR A 93 -8.26 17.42 8.58
CA TYR A 93 -9.42 16.69 8.03
C TYR A 93 -9.50 15.25 8.51
N SER A 94 -8.60 14.81 9.40
CA SER A 94 -8.67 13.48 10.01
C SER A 94 -9.97 13.32 10.81
N TYR A 95 -10.41 12.07 10.95
CA TYR A 95 -11.56 11.72 11.78
C TYR A 95 -11.50 12.38 13.17
N GLU A 96 -10.33 12.28 13.82
CA GLU A 96 -10.12 12.83 15.16
C GLU A 96 -10.29 14.35 15.20
N MET A 97 -9.74 15.05 14.21
CA MET A 97 -9.82 16.51 14.15
C MET A 97 -11.22 17.00 13.74
N LEU A 98 -11.89 16.27 12.84
CA LEU A 98 -13.26 16.61 12.42
C LEU A 98 -14.25 16.47 13.58
N ILE A 99 -14.08 15.48 14.47
CA ILE A 99 -14.90 15.34 15.67
C ILE A 99 -14.60 16.44 16.71
N LYS A 100 -13.33 16.81 16.88
CA LYS A 100 -12.94 17.91 17.79
C LYS A 100 -13.45 19.27 17.30
N ASN A 101 -13.52 19.47 16.00
CA ASN A 101 -14.03 20.69 15.40
C ASN A 101 -15.56 20.67 15.34
N ASN A 102 -16.23 21.65 15.93
CA ASN A 102 -17.69 21.81 16.18
C ASN A 102 -18.67 21.24 15.10
N LYS A 103 -18.22 20.95 13.90
CA LYS A 103 -19.06 20.43 12.80
C LYS A 103 -19.59 19.02 13.09
N PHE A 104 -18.81 18.19 13.77
CA PHE A 104 -19.14 16.78 14.09
C PHE A 104 -19.07 16.49 15.60
N SER A 105 -19.01 17.49 16.44
CA SER A 105 -18.76 17.36 17.90
C SER A 105 -19.84 16.57 18.66
N SER A 106 -21.04 16.42 18.11
CA SER A 106 -22.10 15.58 18.66
C SER A 106 -21.92 14.08 18.36
N ILE A 107 -21.01 13.74 17.45
CA ILE A 107 -20.79 12.37 16.98
C ILE A 107 -19.79 11.70 17.91
N LYS A 108 -20.18 10.53 18.48
CA LYS A 108 -19.35 9.81 19.46
C LYS A 108 -18.81 8.47 18.95
N THR A 109 -19.29 8.00 17.80
CA THR A 109 -18.89 6.71 17.23
C THR A 109 -18.48 6.85 15.78
N PHE A 110 -17.59 5.97 15.32
CA PHE A 110 -17.16 5.94 13.93
C PHE A 110 -18.32 5.68 12.96
N ASP A 111 -19.26 4.79 13.31
CA ASP A 111 -20.43 4.49 12.47
C ASP A 111 -21.35 5.70 12.32
N ALA A 112 -21.56 6.46 13.39
CA ALA A 112 -22.32 7.70 13.33
C ALA A 112 -21.60 8.76 12.46
N PHE A 113 -20.29 8.86 12.56
CA PHE A 113 -19.47 9.72 11.68
C PHE A 113 -19.61 9.30 10.23
N LYS A 114 -19.46 8.02 9.91
CA LYS A 114 -19.64 7.47 8.58
C LYS A 114 -21.01 7.82 8.00
N SER A 115 -22.06 7.63 8.77
CA SER A 115 -23.42 7.93 8.37
C SER A 115 -23.61 9.43 8.08
N GLU A 116 -23.04 10.31 8.89
CA GLU A 116 -23.15 11.75 8.69
C GLU A 116 -22.31 12.25 7.51
N ILE A 117 -21.10 11.71 7.29
CA ILE A 117 -20.28 12.01 6.11
C ILE A 117 -21.04 11.67 4.82
N ILE A 118 -21.68 10.49 4.78
CA ILE A 118 -22.47 10.05 3.63
C ILE A 118 -23.68 10.98 3.42
N LYS A 119 -24.42 11.25 4.50
CA LYS A 119 -25.60 12.12 4.46
C LYS A 119 -25.28 13.54 3.96
N LEU A 120 -24.17 14.12 4.42
CA LEU A 120 -23.73 15.45 4.04
C LEU A 120 -23.01 15.46 2.69
N LYS A 121 -22.79 14.32 2.07
CA LYS A 121 -21.94 14.17 0.87
C LYS A 121 -20.59 14.87 1.03
N TYR A 122 -20.01 14.75 2.23
CA TYR A 122 -18.75 15.39 2.55
C TYR A 122 -17.62 14.70 1.80
N GLN A 123 -16.98 15.39 0.88
CA GLN A 123 -16.03 14.78 -0.05
C GLN A 123 -14.57 15.00 0.33
N ASN A 124 -14.27 16.04 1.11
CA ASN A 124 -12.87 16.34 1.46
C ASN A 124 -12.39 15.46 2.60
N SER A 125 -11.72 14.38 2.27
CA SER A 125 -11.09 13.48 3.24
C SER A 125 -9.77 14.04 3.80
N GLY A 126 -9.22 15.11 3.24
CA GLY A 126 -7.89 15.61 3.58
C GLY A 126 -6.75 14.76 3.03
N ILE A 127 -7.06 13.77 2.19
CA ILE A 127 -6.05 12.92 1.55
C ILE A 127 -6.10 13.13 0.03
N GLU A 128 -4.97 13.49 -0.55
CA GLU A 128 -4.75 13.50 -1.98
C GLU A 128 -3.71 12.44 -2.31
N GLY A 129 -3.97 11.58 -3.27
CA GLY A 129 -3.07 10.50 -3.62
C GLY A 129 -3.02 10.22 -5.10
N GLY A 130 -1.96 9.59 -5.50
CA GLY A 130 -1.77 9.05 -6.83
C GLY A 130 -1.01 7.73 -6.74
N HIS A 131 -1.25 6.89 -7.72
CA HIS A 131 -0.62 5.57 -7.80
C HIS A 131 0.05 5.36 -9.15
N ARG A 132 1.00 4.45 -9.15
CA ARG A 132 1.70 3.99 -10.33
C ARG A 132 1.82 2.47 -10.29
N ILE A 133 1.24 1.80 -11.28
CA ILE A 133 1.41 0.35 -11.43
C ILE A 133 2.87 0.07 -11.78
N LYS A 134 3.49 -0.83 -11.03
CA LYS A 134 4.89 -1.22 -11.19
C LYS A 134 5.01 -2.54 -11.91
N LYS A 135 4.24 -3.53 -11.46
CA LYS A 135 4.34 -4.90 -11.95
C LYS A 135 2.99 -5.60 -11.88
N VAL A 136 2.84 -6.60 -12.73
CA VAL A 136 1.70 -7.51 -12.77
C VAL A 136 2.23 -8.93 -12.58
N TYR A 137 1.63 -9.67 -11.65
CA TYR A 137 1.96 -11.08 -11.40
C TYR A 137 0.71 -11.93 -11.55
N ASN A 138 0.89 -13.22 -11.86
CA ASN A 138 -0.19 -14.18 -11.63
C ASN A 138 -0.32 -14.51 -10.12
N LEU A 139 -1.35 -15.26 -9.73
CA LEU A 139 -1.59 -15.58 -8.31
C LEU A 139 -0.48 -16.45 -7.68
N ASP A 140 0.26 -17.19 -8.49
CA ASP A 140 1.41 -18.00 -8.04
C ASP A 140 2.70 -17.17 -7.89
N GLY A 141 2.66 -15.89 -8.23
CA GLY A 141 3.78 -14.96 -8.11
C GLY A 141 4.69 -14.87 -9.34
N MET A 142 4.33 -15.49 -10.46
CA MET A 142 5.10 -15.35 -11.70
C MET A 142 4.86 -13.97 -12.30
N LEU A 143 5.93 -13.24 -12.61
CA LEU A 143 5.86 -11.93 -13.25
C LEU A 143 5.25 -12.07 -14.67
N ILE A 144 4.14 -11.37 -14.91
CA ILE A 144 3.49 -11.26 -16.22
C ILE A 144 4.04 -10.06 -16.98
N GLU A 145 4.14 -8.90 -16.29
CA GLU A 145 4.56 -7.64 -16.92
C GLU A 145 5.29 -6.73 -15.93
N ASP A 146 6.36 -6.08 -16.38
CA ASP A 146 7.07 -5.02 -15.65
C ASP A 146 6.80 -3.67 -16.31
N LEU A 147 6.01 -2.84 -15.63
CA LEU A 147 5.60 -1.51 -16.07
C LEU A 147 6.42 -0.39 -15.43
N SER A 148 7.46 -0.73 -14.66
CA SER A 148 8.23 0.23 -13.86
C SER A 148 8.89 1.33 -14.70
N SER A 149 9.21 1.05 -15.96
CA SER A 149 9.84 2.00 -16.89
C SER A 149 8.83 2.83 -17.70
N ILE A 150 7.56 2.42 -17.78
CA ILE A 150 6.57 2.99 -18.72
C ILE A 150 5.88 4.22 -18.13
N TYR A 151 5.59 4.19 -16.81
CA TYR A 151 4.83 5.24 -16.14
C TYR A 151 5.76 6.16 -15.33
N ASN A 152 5.91 7.40 -15.77
CA ASN A 152 6.83 8.38 -15.17
C ASN A 152 6.17 9.41 -14.24
N GLY A 153 4.91 9.23 -13.84
CA GLY A 153 4.22 10.21 -13.02
C GLY A 153 3.11 9.64 -12.16
N TYR A 154 2.73 10.43 -11.15
CA TYR A 154 1.57 10.18 -10.31
C TYR A 154 0.50 11.21 -10.66
N GLU A 155 -0.66 10.75 -11.07
CA GLU A 155 -1.82 11.61 -11.19
C GLU A 155 -2.46 11.75 -9.80
N SER A 156 -2.20 12.88 -9.13
CA SER A 156 -2.77 13.13 -7.79
C SER A 156 -4.23 13.49 -7.88
N LYS A 157 -5.06 12.77 -7.14
CA LYS A 157 -6.51 13.01 -7.02
C LYS A 157 -6.93 12.99 -5.55
N GLN A 158 -8.01 13.71 -5.26
CA GLN A 158 -8.68 13.62 -3.96
C GLN A 158 -9.15 12.18 -3.72
N ILE A 159 -8.68 11.57 -2.63
CA ILE A 159 -9.15 10.27 -2.18
C ILE A 159 -10.43 10.45 -1.38
N GLN A 160 -11.49 9.76 -1.77
CA GLN A 160 -12.80 9.87 -1.11
C GLN A 160 -12.87 8.98 0.13
N PHE A 161 -13.60 9.43 1.15
CA PHE A 161 -13.90 8.64 2.33
C PHE A 161 -14.51 7.28 1.97
N PHE A 162 -14.16 6.27 2.74
CA PHE A 162 -14.73 4.92 2.69
C PHE A 162 -14.51 4.19 1.35
N THR A 163 -13.49 4.60 0.61
CA THR A 163 -12.96 3.85 -0.53
C THR A 163 -11.77 3.01 -0.08
N ILE A 164 -11.44 1.99 -0.84
CA ILE A 164 -10.26 1.15 -0.57
C ILE A 164 -8.97 1.99 -0.56
N GLY A 165 -8.89 3.02 -1.42
CA GLY A 165 -7.76 3.95 -1.42
C GLY A 165 -7.68 4.78 -0.13
N TYR A 166 -8.82 5.17 0.45
CA TYR A 166 -8.86 5.84 1.75
C TYR A 166 -8.38 4.90 2.87
N ASP A 167 -8.88 3.68 2.88
CA ASP A 167 -8.52 2.71 3.91
C ASP A 167 -7.02 2.36 3.87
N LEU A 168 -6.46 2.18 2.66
CA LEU A 168 -5.02 1.98 2.45
C LEU A 168 -4.20 3.18 2.94
N ALA A 169 -4.58 4.40 2.57
CA ALA A 169 -3.89 5.61 2.98
C ALA A 169 -3.98 5.85 4.49
N ALA A 170 -5.16 5.63 5.10
CA ALA A 170 -5.37 5.76 6.54
C ALA A 170 -4.57 4.72 7.33
N GLU A 171 -4.51 3.47 6.86
CA GLU A 171 -3.69 2.42 7.48
C GLU A 171 -2.19 2.73 7.36
N ALA A 172 -1.73 3.19 6.18
CA ALA A 172 -0.34 3.61 5.99
C ALA A 172 0.04 4.76 6.94
N PHE A 173 -0.85 5.74 7.11
CA PHE A 173 -0.65 6.85 8.05
C PHE A 173 -0.57 6.36 9.50
N TYR A 174 -1.47 5.46 9.90
CA TYR A 174 -1.45 4.86 11.23
C TYR A 174 -0.16 4.06 11.49
N LYS A 175 0.28 3.25 10.54
CA LYS A 175 1.53 2.50 10.67
C LYS A 175 2.76 3.41 10.77
N ALA A 176 2.77 4.52 10.04
CA ALA A 176 3.88 5.47 10.06
C ALA A 176 3.97 6.28 11.35
N TYR A 177 2.83 6.73 11.89
CA TYR A 177 2.81 7.76 12.94
C TYR A 177 2.06 7.36 14.21
N GLN A 178 1.40 6.21 14.24
CA GLN A 178 0.51 5.75 15.33
C GLN A 178 -0.63 6.76 15.63
N LEU A 179 -1.01 7.54 14.64
CA LEU A 179 -2.11 8.50 14.66
C LEU A 179 -3.21 8.02 13.73
N ARG A 180 -4.47 8.14 14.14
CA ARG A 180 -5.61 7.82 13.26
C ARG A 180 -5.93 9.00 12.35
N PHE A 181 -6.05 8.71 11.07
CA PHE A 181 -6.45 9.71 10.07
C PHE A 181 -7.96 9.77 9.79
#